data_4c5fc16c917c3e14442b38c9580fab33
#
_entry.id   4c5fc16c917c3e14442b38c9580fab33
#
_cell.length_a   1.000
_cell.length_b   1.000
_cell.length_c   1.000
_cell.angle_alpha   90.00
_cell.angle_beta   90.00
_cell.angle_gamma   90.00
#
_symmetry.space_group_name_H-M   'P 1'
#
loop_
_entity.id
_entity.type
_entity.pdbx_description
1 polymer ?
#
loop_
_entity_poly.entity_id
_entity_poly.type
_entity_poly.pdbx_seq_one_letter_code
_entity_poly.pdbx_strand_id
1 'polypeptide(L)'
;MALKQHFDQPAEQKEDVEQYLLHGVKVNVAPSEKKFAEDLFDSLASIPTGRNAIADMKKYNVDFFLETALGTAGGYFDPENNQIVMAKSLGMDFMEFALVHEARHLWQNNQGRSEAEEQNLDYATRLMINRATEADAQTQAILACKEWEAQGHTAPIARFTKHYAPLVRRFEKSHSPSDAFKGWYDDERICASYEQGYDVEPALSGLTEEPDNRPYVSLKPAEIAKFCGGERVEGFEEFLESKQARQVHRLTKTAMELFDESAAAKGAPRDPSLKNVPLRSLSGNSAAQMYAMKYLKETKEQFNPAATDDPQKKEAFTVVSNCVDLIKRANAAEVANGEKSAETEKALRAETKKMRTAIKPAARPRFNGGISLIYRGKER
;
A
#
# COMPACT_ATOMS: atom_id res chain seq x y z
N MET A 1 12.44 -20.71 35.95
CA MET A 1 11.00 -20.47 36.16
C MET A 1 10.69 -19.09 35.57
N ALA A 2 10.16 -19.03 34.37
CA ALA A 2 9.74 -17.79 33.69
C ALA A 2 8.22 -17.83 33.56
N LEU A 3 7.59 -16.87 34.20
CA LEU A 3 6.14 -16.68 34.22
C LEU A 3 5.64 -16.42 32.78
N LYS A 4 4.88 -17.35 32.23
CA LYS A 4 3.97 -17.12 31.13
C LYS A 4 2.77 -16.33 31.70
N GLN A 5 2.71 -15.02 31.49
CA GLN A 5 1.47 -14.29 31.59
C GLN A 5 0.70 -14.51 30.29
N HIS A 6 -0.24 -15.46 30.30
CA HIS A 6 -1.34 -15.48 29.36
C HIS A 6 -2.24 -14.28 29.69
N PHE A 7 -2.24 -13.25 28.84
CA PHE A 7 -3.35 -12.33 28.77
C PHE A 7 -4.49 -13.06 28.04
N ASP A 8 -5.32 -13.75 28.79
CA ASP A 8 -6.67 -14.10 28.33
C ASP A 8 -7.46 -12.79 28.22
N GLN A 9 -7.43 -12.16 27.04
CA GLN A 9 -8.48 -11.21 26.72
C GLN A 9 -9.78 -12.00 26.65
N PRO A 10 -10.86 -11.58 27.34
CA PRO A 10 -12.15 -12.19 27.20
C PRO A 10 -12.49 -12.14 25.71
N ALA A 11 -12.91 -13.28 25.14
CA ALA A 11 -13.42 -13.33 23.79
C ALA A 11 -14.59 -12.34 23.72
N GLU A 12 -14.36 -11.19 23.04
CA GLU A 12 -15.46 -10.30 22.71
C GLU A 12 -16.46 -11.15 21.94
N GLN A 13 -17.69 -11.28 22.48
CA GLN A 13 -18.79 -11.89 21.76
C GLN A 13 -18.96 -11.03 20.51
N LYS A 14 -18.56 -11.54 19.33
CA LYS A 14 -18.87 -10.88 18.05
C LYS A 14 -20.40 -10.81 17.99
N GLU A 15 -20.93 -9.60 18.04
CA GLU A 15 -22.35 -9.39 17.75
C GLU A 15 -22.62 -9.87 16.32
N ASP A 16 -23.79 -10.47 16.09
CA ASP A 16 -24.19 -10.84 14.75
C ASP A 16 -24.30 -9.58 13.87
N VAL A 17 -23.69 -9.61 12.71
CA VAL A 17 -23.75 -8.53 11.73
C VAL A 17 -25.12 -8.57 11.04
N GLU A 18 -25.81 -7.44 11.02
CA GLU A 18 -27.06 -7.25 10.29
C GLU A 18 -26.87 -6.35 9.07
N GLN A 19 -27.63 -6.60 8.01
CA GLN A 19 -27.61 -5.77 6.82
C GLN A 19 -28.71 -4.70 6.88
N TYR A 20 -28.30 -3.45 6.70
CA TYR A 20 -29.18 -2.28 6.60
C TYR A 20 -29.05 -1.64 5.22
N LEU A 21 -30.06 -0.88 4.82
CA LEU A 21 -30.02 -0.08 3.59
C LEU A 21 -29.95 1.40 3.96
N LEU A 22 -28.73 1.99 3.93
CA LEU A 22 -28.53 3.39 4.24
C LEU A 22 -28.27 4.18 2.95
N HIS A 23 -29.04 5.19 2.69
CA HIS A 23 -29.03 5.96 1.43
C HIS A 23 -28.99 5.08 0.16
N GLY A 24 -29.50 3.84 0.25
CA GLY A 24 -29.53 2.88 -0.84
C GLY A 24 -28.24 2.06 -1.01
N VAL A 25 -27.31 2.14 -0.07
CA VAL A 25 -26.12 1.29 0.02
C VAL A 25 -26.38 0.17 1.04
N LYS A 26 -25.91 -1.03 0.75
CA LYS A 26 -25.95 -2.15 1.68
C LYS A 26 -24.86 -1.99 2.74
N VAL A 27 -25.27 -1.86 3.98
CA VAL A 27 -24.39 -1.60 5.14
C VAL A 27 -24.52 -2.78 6.11
N ASN A 28 -23.43 -3.49 6.32
CA ASN A 28 -23.33 -4.68 7.15
C ASN A 28 -22.58 -4.33 8.43
N VAL A 29 -23.32 -4.15 9.53
CA VAL A 29 -22.79 -3.71 10.84
C VAL A 29 -23.52 -4.39 11.98
N ALA A 30 -22.90 -4.46 13.16
CA ALA A 30 -23.59 -4.89 14.36
C ALA A 30 -24.74 -3.93 14.70
N PRO A 31 -25.84 -4.41 15.32
CA PRO A 31 -26.96 -3.56 15.73
C PRO A 31 -26.55 -2.36 16.59
N SER A 32 -25.58 -2.55 17.46
CA SER A 32 -25.00 -1.50 18.30
C SER A 32 -24.27 -0.40 17.49
N GLU A 33 -23.83 -0.70 16.26
CA GLU A 33 -23.09 0.19 15.37
C GLU A 33 -23.98 0.90 14.33
N LYS A 34 -25.25 0.50 14.24
CA LYS A 34 -26.19 1.03 13.24
C LYS A 34 -26.26 2.56 13.27
N LYS A 35 -26.41 3.16 14.47
CA LYS A 35 -26.48 4.62 14.62
C LYS A 35 -25.20 5.31 14.13
N PHE A 36 -24.04 4.74 14.41
CA PHE A 36 -22.77 5.27 13.94
C PHE A 36 -22.68 5.24 12.39
N ALA A 37 -23.13 4.14 11.79
CA ALA A 37 -23.17 4.02 10.33
C ALA A 37 -24.17 5.00 9.71
N GLU A 38 -25.35 5.18 10.31
CA GLU A 38 -26.34 6.17 9.89
C GLU A 38 -25.73 7.58 9.89
N ASP A 39 -25.08 7.98 11.00
CA ASP A 39 -24.45 9.30 11.13
C ASP A 39 -23.35 9.52 10.09
N LEU A 40 -22.55 8.48 9.77
CA LEU A 40 -21.53 8.54 8.74
C LEU A 40 -22.14 8.77 7.34
N PHE A 41 -23.16 8.00 6.98
CA PHE A 41 -23.81 8.13 5.68
C PHE A 41 -24.62 9.41 5.56
N ASP A 42 -25.25 9.89 6.63
CA ASP A 42 -25.93 11.19 6.68
C ASP A 42 -24.94 12.35 6.51
N SER A 43 -23.76 12.25 7.15
CA SER A 43 -22.68 13.22 6.95
C SER A 43 -22.23 13.27 5.48
N LEU A 44 -21.98 12.11 4.85
CA LEU A 44 -21.64 12.06 3.43
C LEU A 44 -22.76 12.66 2.57
N ALA A 45 -24.00 12.32 2.84
CA ALA A 45 -25.15 12.82 2.07
C ALA A 45 -25.34 14.34 2.18
N SER A 46 -24.80 14.97 3.23
CA SER A 46 -24.88 16.43 3.44
C SER A 46 -24.11 17.23 2.40
N ILE A 47 -23.05 16.66 1.80
CA ILE A 47 -22.13 17.34 0.90
C ILE A 47 -22.18 16.78 -0.55
N PRO A 48 -21.89 17.60 -1.59
CA PRO A 48 -21.89 17.15 -2.98
C PRO A 48 -20.95 15.98 -3.26
N THR A 49 -19.69 16.08 -2.83
CA THR A 49 -18.71 15.02 -3.05
C THR A 49 -19.10 13.71 -2.35
N GLY A 50 -19.65 13.78 -1.15
CA GLY A 50 -20.16 12.61 -0.42
C GLY A 50 -21.38 11.98 -1.11
N ARG A 51 -22.31 12.79 -1.66
CA ARG A 51 -23.42 12.25 -2.47
C ARG A 51 -22.94 11.52 -3.72
N ASN A 52 -21.88 12.00 -4.37
CA ASN A 52 -21.27 11.31 -5.50
C ASN A 52 -20.67 9.97 -5.08
N ALA A 53 -19.96 9.93 -3.94
CA ALA A 53 -19.43 8.68 -3.38
C ALA A 53 -20.55 7.66 -3.07
N ILE A 54 -21.63 8.09 -2.44
CA ILE A 54 -22.84 7.25 -2.22
C ILE A 54 -23.44 6.77 -3.54
N ALA A 55 -23.52 7.64 -4.55
CA ALA A 55 -24.05 7.27 -5.87
C ALA A 55 -23.20 6.20 -6.55
N ASP A 56 -21.87 6.29 -6.46
CA ASP A 56 -20.95 5.28 -6.98
C ASP A 56 -21.10 3.96 -6.21
N MET A 57 -21.17 3.99 -4.88
CA MET A 57 -21.41 2.79 -4.05
C MET A 57 -22.72 2.08 -4.43
N LYS A 58 -23.79 2.84 -4.67
CA LYS A 58 -25.07 2.29 -5.16
C LYS A 58 -24.98 1.72 -6.58
N LYS A 59 -24.37 2.49 -7.49
CA LYS A 59 -24.24 2.12 -8.91
C LYS A 59 -23.49 0.81 -9.09
N TYR A 60 -22.43 0.63 -8.31
CA TYR A 60 -21.58 -0.56 -8.40
C TYR A 60 -21.96 -1.65 -7.38
N ASN A 61 -23.07 -1.44 -6.64
CA ASN A 61 -23.65 -2.39 -5.67
C ASN A 61 -22.59 -2.93 -4.70
N VAL A 62 -21.76 -2.04 -4.15
CA VAL A 62 -20.74 -2.42 -3.16
C VAL A 62 -21.38 -2.67 -1.79
N ASP A 63 -20.85 -3.65 -1.05
CA ASP A 63 -21.20 -3.88 0.34
C ASP A 63 -20.25 -3.10 1.26
N PHE A 64 -20.82 -2.44 2.28
CA PHE A 64 -20.05 -1.70 3.27
C PHE A 64 -19.98 -2.47 4.59
N PHE A 65 -18.81 -2.48 5.23
CA PHE A 65 -18.57 -3.13 6.52
C PHE A 65 -17.85 -2.19 7.48
N LEU A 66 -18.16 -2.32 8.78
CA LEU A 66 -17.39 -1.74 9.88
C LEU A 66 -16.66 -2.84 10.63
N GLU A 67 -15.36 -2.61 10.84
CA GLU A 67 -14.52 -3.42 11.71
C GLU A 67 -14.03 -2.59 12.89
N THR A 68 -13.78 -3.21 14.03
CA THR A 68 -13.28 -2.48 15.21
C THR A 68 -11.94 -1.84 14.90
N ALA A 69 -11.01 -2.60 14.29
CA ALA A 69 -9.70 -2.12 13.86
C ALA A 69 -9.19 -2.98 12.69
N LEU A 70 -8.45 -2.34 11.76
CA LEU A 70 -7.83 -2.97 10.59
C LEU A 70 -6.30 -2.95 10.69
N GLY A 71 -5.75 -3.20 11.89
CA GLY A 71 -4.33 -3.07 12.14
C GLY A 71 -3.89 -1.62 11.98
N THR A 72 -3.13 -1.29 10.93
CA THR A 72 -2.67 0.07 10.64
C THR A 72 -3.46 0.76 9.52
N ALA A 73 -4.44 0.08 8.91
CA ALA A 73 -5.27 0.64 7.84
C ALA A 73 -6.48 1.39 8.42
N GLY A 74 -6.86 2.47 7.75
CA GLY A 74 -8.08 3.24 8.08
C GLY A 74 -9.34 2.67 7.43
N GLY A 75 -9.16 2.08 6.26
CA GLY A 75 -10.16 1.44 5.45
C GLY A 75 -9.51 0.84 4.22
N TYR A 76 -10.26 0.11 3.43
CA TYR A 76 -9.87 -0.36 2.12
C TYR A 76 -11.09 -0.72 1.27
N PHE A 77 -10.95 -0.54 -0.02
CA PHE A 77 -11.82 -1.15 -1.02
C PHE A 77 -11.23 -2.51 -1.44
N ASP A 78 -12.04 -3.54 -1.38
CA ASP A 78 -11.70 -4.90 -1.82
C ASP A 78 -12.41 -5.19 -3.16
N PRO A 79 -11.69 -5.18 -4.28
CA PRO A 79 -12.30 -5.43 -5.58
C PRO A 79 -12.74 -6.88 -5.79
N GLU A 80 -12.11 -7.87 -5.10
CA GLU A 80 -12.46 -9.28 -5.24
C GLU A 80 -13.82 -9.60 -4.65
N ASN A 81 -14.11 -9.03 -3.48
CA ASN A 81 -15.38 -9.22 -2.78
C ASN A 81 -16.37 -8.08 -3.02
N ASN A 82 -15.99 -7.07 -3.79
CA ASN A 82 -16.76 -5.85 -4.04
C ASN A 82 -17.28 -5.22 -2.74
N GLN A 83 -16.36 -4.94 -1.81
CA GLN A 83 -16.70 -4.41 -0.50
C GLN A 83 -15.78 -3.25 -0.09
N ILE A 84 -16.34 -2.32 0.69
CA ILE A 84 -15.57 -1.30 1.41
C ILE A 84 -15.60 -1.65 2.90
N VAL A 85 -14.43 -1.76 3.51
CA VAL A 85 -14.28 -2.06 4.94
C VAL A 85 -13.60 -0.88 5.63
N MET A 86 -14.18 -0.37 6.73
CA MET A 86 -13.69 0.79 7.45
C MET A 86 -13.39 0.46 8.92
N ALA A 87 -12.30 1.06 9.46
CA ALA A 87 -11.89 0.89 10.85
C ALA A 87 -12.55 1.92 11.78
N LYS A 88 -13.55 1.51 12.53
CA LYS A 88 -14.31 2.35 13.47
C LYS A 88 -13.45 3.01 14.55
N SER A 89 -12.35 2.37 14.97
CA SER A 89 -11.44 2.88 16.00
C SER A 89 -10.80 4.25 15.68
N LEU A 90 -10.84 4.69 14.42
CA LEU A 90 -10.23 5.94 13.99
C LEU A 90 -11.13 7.17 14.20
N GLY A 91 -12.41 6.96 14.56
CA GLY A 91 -13.39 8.00 14.82
C GLY A 91 -14.06 8.57 13.56
N MET A 92 -15.18 9.27 13.77
CA MET A 92 -16.03 9.79 12.69
C MET A 92 -15.29 10.75 11.76
N ASP A 93 -14.55 11.71 12.32
CA ASP A 93 -13.80 12.74 11.59
C ASP A 93 -12.77 12.19 10.60
N PHE A 94 -12.22 11.01 10.89
CA PHE A 94 -11.35 10.29 9.96
C PHE A 94 -12.15 9.49 8.93
N MET A 95 -13.18 8.78 9.37
CA MET A 95 -13.94 7.88 8.52
C MET A 95 -14.72 8.62 7.42
N GLU A 96 -15.16 9.84 7.67
CA GLU A 96 -15.85 10.69 6.71
C GLU A 96 -15.03 10.85 5.43
N PHE A 97 -13.81 11.36 5.52
CA PHE A 97 -12.98 11.57 4.33
C PHE A 97 -12.37 10.26 3.80
N ALA A 98 -12.10 9.30 4.68
CA ALA A 98 -11.58 8.01 4.26
C ALA A 98 -12.62 7.20 3.46
N LEU A 99 -13.90 7.27 3.81
CA LEU A 99 -14.94 6.61 3.01
C LEU A 99 -15.09 7.24 1.61
N VAL A 100 -14.93 8.56 1.48
CA VAL A 100 -14.87 9.22 0.17
C VAL A 100 -13.67 8.72 -0.64
N HIS A 101 -12.52 8.54 0.01
CA HIS A 101 -11.31 7.99 -0.61
C HIS A 101 -11.53 6.55 -1.09
N GLU A 102 -12.07 5.66 -0.26
CA GLU A 102 -12.31 4.26 -0.65
C GLU A 102 -13.40 4.13 -1.73
N ALA A 103 -14.45 4.95 -1.66
CA ALA A 103 -15.46 5.02 -2.73
C ALA A 103 -14.85 5.51 -4.07
N ARG A 104 -13.78 6.32 -4.02
CA ARG A 104 -13.05 6.71 -5.22
C ARG A 104 -12.27 5.54 -5.81
N HIS A 105 -11.67 4.66 -5.00
CA HIS A 105 -11.05 3.42 -5.48
C HIS A 105 -12.07 2.47 -6.13
N LEU A 106 -13.27 2.36 -5.57
CA LEU A 106 -14.37 1.63 -6.21
C LEU A 106 -14.69 2.19 -7.60
N TRP A 107 -14.79 3.52 -7.73
CA TRP A 107 -15.00 4.16 -9.03
C TRP A 107 -13.85 3.86 -10.00
N GLN A 108 -12.59 4.04 -9.58
CA GLN A 108 -11.39 3.79 -10.40
C GLN A 108 -11.34 2.36 -10.90
N ASN A 109 -11.65 1.39 -10.04
CA ASN A 109 -11.71 -0.02 -10.39
C ASN A 109 -12.69 -0.26 -11.56
N ASN A 110 -13.85 0.39 -11.51
CA ASN A 110 -14.90 0.28 -12.53
C ASN A 110 -14.68 1.19 -13.76
N GLN A 111 -13.58 1.94 -13.82
CA GLN A 111 -13.16 2.72 -15.00
C GLN A 111 -11.99 2.08 -15.76
N GLY A 112 -11.65 0.82 -15.47
CA GLY A 112 -10.63 0.05 -16.18
C GLY A 112 -9.31 -0.11 -15.42
N ARG A 113 -9.22 0.29 -14.14
CA ARG A 113 -8.05 0.03 -13.32
C ARG A 113 -7.82 -1.46 -13.13
N SER A 114 -8.87 -2.23 -12.83
CA SER A 114 -8.76 -3.69 -12.63
C SER A 114 -8.25 -4.39 -13.89
N GLU A 115 -8.77 -4.05 -15.05
CA GLU A 115 -8.33 -4.65 -16.32
C GLU A 115 -6.88 -4.27 -16.65
N ALA A 116 -6.42 -3.07 -16.24
CA ALA A 116 -5.03 -2.69 -16.37
C ALA A 116 -4.13 -3.52 -15.43
N GLU A 117 -4.56 -3.74 -14.19
CA GLU A 117 -3.80 -4.50 -13.18
C GLU A 117 -3.72 -6.01 -13.47
N GLU A 118 -4.65 -6.56 -14.27
CA GLU A 118 -4.59 -7.94 -14.75
C GLU A 118 -3.46 -8.18 -15.77
N GLN A 119 -2.89 -7.13 -16.35
CA GLN A 119 -1.80 -7.21 -17.29
C GLN A 119 -0.46 -7.37 -16.56
N ASN A 120 0.55 -7.93 -17.25
CA ASN A 120 1.93 -7.92 -16.75
C ASN A 120 2.55 -6.54 -16.94
N LEU A 121 2.19 -5.59 -16.09
CA LEU A 121 2.64 -4.20 -16.18
C LEU A 121 4.13 -4.06 -15.84
N ASP A 122 4.84 -3.23 -16.60
CA ASP A 122 6.18 -2.84 -16.22
C ASP A 122 6.19 -1.97 -14.95
N TYR A 123 7.34 -1.91 -14.28
CA TYR A 123 7.48 -1.19 -13.02
C TYR A 123 7.10 0.29 -13.13
N ALA A 124 7.55 0.98 -14.18
CA ALA A 124 7.26 2.40 -14.36
C ALA A 124 5.76 2.66 -14.50
N THR A 125 5.05 1.79 -15.20
CA THR A 125 3.59 1.84 -15.35
C THR A 125 2.90 1.60 -14.01
N ARG A 126 3.27 0.55 -13.26
CA ARG A 126 2.72 0.29 -11.92
C ARG A 126 2.91 1.47 -10.97
N LEU A 127 4.12 2.03 -10.96
CA LEU A 127 4.42 3.21 -10.16
C LEU A 127 3.50 4.40 -10.50
N MET A 128 3.30 4.66 -11.80
CA MET A 128 2.40 5.73 -12.25
C MET A 128 0.96 5.47 -11.85
N ILE A 129 0.44 4.26 -12.07
CA ILE A 129 -0.94 3.89 -11.74
C ILE A 129 -1.17 4.07 -10.24
N ASN A 130 -0.37 3.40 -9.40
CA ASN A 130 -0.57 3.39 -7.96
C ASN A 130 -0.55 4.80 -7.38
N ARG A 131 0.39 5.64 -7.81
CA ARG A 131 0.48 7.02 -7.34
C ARG A 131 -0.64 7.91 -7.86
N ALA A 132 -1.02 7.77 -9.13
CA ALA A 132 -2.08 8.58 -9.73
C ALA A 132 -3.44 8.25 -9.12
N THR A 133 -3.74 6.98 -8.88
CA THR A 133 -5.00 6.57 -8.23
C THR A 133 -5.08 7.05 -6.79
N GLU A 134 -4.00 6.98 -6.03
CA GLU A 134 -3.94 7.50 -4.67
C GLU A 134 -4.06 9.02 -4.61
N ALA A 135 -3.36 9.73 -5.48
CA ALA A 135 -3.43 11.18 -5.57
C ALA A 135 -4.84 11.67 -5.95
N ASP A 136 -5.53 10.95 -6.86
CA ASP A 136 -6.91 11.25 -7.23
C ASP A 136 -7.87 10.96 -6.08
N ALA A 137 -7.73 9.83 -5.38
CA ALA A 137 -8.58 9.50 -4.23
C ALA A 137 -8.40 10.52 -3.08
N GLN A 138 -7.17 10.93 -2.77
CA GLN A 138 -6.91 11.98 -1.78
C GLN A 138 -7.41 13.36 -2.24
N THR A 139 -7.45 13.61 -3.55
CA THR A 139 -8.07 14.84 -4.10
C THR A 139 -9.57 14.86 -3.83
N GLN A 140 -10.28 13.73 -3.97
CA GLN A 140 -11.70 13.68 -3.61
C GLN A 140 -11.90 13.86 -2.09
N ALA A 141 -11.03 13.26 -1.28
CA ALA A 141 -11.09 13.39 0.17
C ALA A 141 -10.93 14.85 0.65
N ILE A 142 -9.97 15.61 0.10
CA ILE A 142 -9.82 17.04 0.49
C ILE A 142 -11.00 17.89 0.01
N LEU A 143 -11.54 17.63 -1.18
CA LEU A 143 -12.73 18.34 -1.67
C LEU A 143 -13.90 18.14 -0.71
N ALA A 144 -14.17 16.91 -0.28
CA ALA A 144 -15.18 16.59 0.72
C ALA A 144 -14.91 17.32 2.06
N CYS A 145 -13.68 17.31 2.54
CA CYS A 145 -13.29 18.03 3.77
C CYS A 145 -13.58 19.54 3.67
N LYS A 146 -13.35 20.15 2.51
CA LYS A 146 -13.62 21.58 2.29
C LYS A 146 -15.13 21.89 2.18
N GLU A 147 -15.91 20.97 1.63
CA GLU A 147 -17.37 21.08 1.59
C GLU A 147 -17.96 21.01 3.01
N TRP A 148 -17.49 20.11 3.88
CA TRP A 148 -17.87 20.08 5.30
C TRP A 148 -17.42 21.33 6.05
N GLU A 149 -16.18 21.78 5.83
CA GLU A 149 -15.68 23.02 6.45
C GLU A 149 -16.57 24.22 6.12
N ALA A 150 -17.04 24.33 4.86
CA ALA A 150 -17.96 25.40 4.44
C ALA A 150 -19.33 25.35 5.15
N GLN A 151 -19.73 24.18 5.69
CA GLN A 151 -20.92 24.00 6.53
C GLN A 151 -20.63 24.17 8.03
N GLY A 152 -19.40 24.50 8.41
CA GLY A 152 -18.99 24.66 9.80
C GLY A 152 -18.51 23.37 10.48
N HIS A 153 -18.49 22.22 9.77
CA HIS A 153 -17.97 20.97 10.27
C HIS A 153 -16.46 20.85 9.95
N THR A 154 -15.62 21.34 10.85
CA THR A 154 -14.18 21.52 10.63
C THR A 154 -13.32 20.34 11.09
N ALA A 155 -13.88 19.33 11.77
CA ALA A 155 -13.13 18.20 12.30
C ALA A 155 -12.46 17.35 11.20
N PRO A 156 -13.12 17.01 10.08
CA PRO A 156 -12.50 16.23 9.00
C PRO A 156 -11.28 16.93 8.39
N ILE A 157 -11.36 18.23 8.05
CA ILE A 157 -10.21 18.94 7.47
C ILE A 157 -9.07 19.10 8.46
N ALA A 158 -9.36 19.31 9.74
CA ALA A 158 -8.33 19.37 10.78
C ALA A 158 -7.60 18.02 10.93
N ARG A 159 -8.34 16.91 10.86
CA ARG A 159 -7.77 15.55 10.87
C ARG A 159 -6.99 15.26 9.61
N PHE A 160 -7.53 15.57 8.44
CA PHE A 160 -6.89 15.39 7.14
C PHE A 160 -5.57 16.15 7.04
N THR A 161 -5.52 17.39 7.51
CA THR A 161 -4.31 18.23 7.49
C THR A 161 -3.15 17.61 8.27
N LYS A 162 -3.41 16.90 9.35
CA LYS A 162 -2.36 16.21 10.13
C LYS A 162 -1.64 15.14 9.30
N HIS A 163 -2.35 14.52 8.36
CA HIS A 163 -1.80 13.46 7.53
C HIS A 163 -1.24 13.97 6.20
N TYR A 164 -1.89 14.98 5.59
CA TYR A 164 -1.65 15.42 4.21
C TYR A 164 -1.35 16.92 4.12
N ALA A 165 -0.58 17.46 5.06
CA ALA A 165 -0.28 18.88 5.12
C ALA A 165 0.32 19.49 3.83
N PRO A 166 1.23 18.84 3.06
CA PRO A 166 1.71 19.39 1.79
C PRO A 166 0.60 19.53 0.76
N LEU A 167 -0.28 18.52 0.62
CA LEU A 167 -1.42 18.54 -0.27
C LEU A 167 -2.39 19.69 0.10
N VAL A 168 -2.74 19.81 1.38
CA VAL A 168 -3.61 20.88 1.87
C VAL A 168 -3.02 22.25 1.57
N ARG A 169 -1.74 22.49 1.88
CA ARG A 169 -1.07 23.77 1.60
C ARG A 169 -1.07 24.14 0.13
N ARG A 170 -0.96 23.17 -0.77
CA ARG A 170 -0.99 23.42 -2.20
C ARG A 170 -2.41 23.74 -2.68
N PHE A 171 -3.39 22.95 -2.24
CA PHE A 171 -4.79 23.19 -2.54
C PHE A 171 -5.26 24.57 -2.05
N GLU A 172 -4.90 24.97 -0.83
CA GLU A 172 -5.28 26.26 -0.22
C GLU A 172 -4.82 27.49 -1.02
N LYS A 173 -3.78 27.36 -1.84
CA LYS A 173 -3.27 28.46 -2.66
C LYS A 173 -4.11 28.73 -3.91
N SER A 174 -4.71 27.71 -4.47
CA SER A 174 -5.39 27.79 -5.76
C SER A 174 -6.85 27.35 -5.74
N HIS A 175 -7.23 26.59 -4.70
CA HIS A 175 -8.51 25.87 -4.60
C HIS A 175 -8.77 24.94 -5.80
N SER A 176 -7.70 24.51 -6.47
CA SER A 176 -7.77 23.67 -7.68
C SER A 176 -7.61 22.19 -7.36
N PRO A 177 -8.52 21.31 -7.85
CA PRO A 177 -8.32 19.87 -7.78
C PRO A 177 -6.98 19.41 -8.41
N SER A 178 -6.54 20.09 -9.48
CA SER A 178 -5.25 19.83 -10.12
C SER A 178 -4.08 20.05 -9.15
N ASP A 179 -4.11 21.12 -8.35
CA ASP A 179 -3.08 21.38 -7.35
C ASP A 179 -3.17 20.44 -6.14
N ALA A 180 -4.36 20.01 -5.74
CA ALA A 180 -4.50 18.95 -4.74
C ALA A 180 -3.84 17.66 -5.21
N PHE A 181 -4.12 17.22 -6.44
CA PHE A 181 -3.52 16.04 -7.05
C PHE A 181 -1.98 16.12 -7.06
N LYS A 182 -1.42 17.21 -7.59
CA LYS A 182 0.02 17.43 -7.63
C LYS A 182 0.61 17.58 -6.23
N GLY A 183 -0.13 18.13 -5.27
CA GLY A 183 0.26 18.30 -3.88
C GLY A 183 0.44 16.98 -3.10
N TRP A 184 -0.22 15.90 -3.53
CA TRP A 184 0.02 14.59 -2.97
C TRP A 184 1.49 14.14 -3.17
N TYR A 185 2.06 14.45 -4.32
CA TYR A 185 3.46 14.13 -4.65
C TYR A 185 4.49 15.02 -3.93
N ASP A 186 4.07 16.11 -3.29
CA ASP A 186 4.96 16.98 -2.52
C ASP A 186 5.37 16.36 -1.16
N ASP A 187 4.71 15.28 -0.71
CA ASP A 187 5.09 14.54 0.51
C ASP A 187 5.88 13.28 0.17
N GLU A 188 7.23 13.41 0.18
CA GLU A 188 8.12 12.28 -0.08
C GLU A 188 7.89 11.08 0.87
N ARG A 189 7.43 11.32 2.11
CA ARG A 189 7.19 10.25 3.09
C ARG A 189 5.98 9.42 2.68
N ILE A 190 4.92 10.09 2.21
CA ILE A 190 3.72 9.45 1.70
C ILE A 190 4.05 8.69 0.43
N CYS A 191 4.66 9.33 -0.56
CA CYS A 191 5.09 8.67 -1.80
C CYS A 191 5.96 7.44 -1.51
N ALA A 192 6.92 7.55 -0.57
CA ALA A 192 7.78 6.44 -0.19
C ALA A 192 7.04 5.31 0.54
N SER A 193 6.00 5.62 1.33
CA SER A 193 5.19 4.63 2.02
C SER A 193 4.38 3.79 1.04
N TYR A 194 3.71 4.45 0.12
CA TYR A 194 2.93 3.78 -0.93
C TYR A 194 3.82 2.98 -1.87
N GLU A 195 4.95 3.54 -2.33
CA GLU A 195 5.93 2.80 -3.12
C GLU A 195 6.38 1.52 -2.42
N GLN A 196 6.60 1.55 -1.12
CA GLN A 196 6.98 0.37 -0.37
C GLN A 196 5.89 -0.70 -0.40
N GLY A 197 4.65 -0.34 -0.11
CA GLY A 197 3.53 -1.29 -0.03
C GLY A 197 3.09 -1.81 -1.40
N TYR A 198 3.02 -0.95 -2.41
CA TYR A 198 2.47 -1.32 -3.71
C TYR A 198 3.50 -1.80 -4.73
N ASP A 199 4.75 -1.36 -4.62
CA ASP A 199 5.76 -1.66 -5.64
C ASP A 199 6.88 -2.54 -5.11
N VAL A 200 7.46 -2.19 -3.95
CA VAL A 200 8.64 -2.91 -3.43
C VAL A 200 8.27 -4.24 -2.80
N GLU A 201 7.22 -4.30 -1.99
CA GLU A 201 6.80 -5.56 -1.34
C GLU A 201 6.26 -6.60 -2.34
N PRO A 202 5.37 -6.24 -3.28
CA PRO A 202 4.98 -7.16 -4.34
C PRO A 202 6.15 -7.61 -5.19
N ALA A 203 7.04 -6.67 -5.51
CA ALA A 203 8.24 -6.95 -6.24
C ALA A 203 9.13 -7.99 -5.53
N LEU A 204 9.37 -7.82 -4.24
CA LEU A 204 10.13 -8.78 -3.44
C LEU A 204 9.40 -10.12 -3.28
N SER A 205 8.08 -10.12 -3.25
CA SER A 205 7.27 -11.36 -3.25
C SER A 205 7.47 -12.16 -4.52
N GLY A 206 7.51 -11.51 -5.67
CA GLY A 206 7.77 -12.13 -6.97
C GLY A 206 9.11 -12.88 -7.05
N LEU A 207 10.10 -12.58 -6.18
CA LEU A 207 11.35 -13.37 -6.11
C LEU A 207 11.11 -14.83 -5.72
N THR A 208 10.02 -15.10 -5.04
CA THR A 208 9.67 -16.41 -4.48
C THR A 208 8.48 -17.06 -5.21
N GLU A 209 7.74 -16.32 -6.02
CA GLU A 209 6.61 -16.80 -6.81
C GLU A 209 7.05 -17.29 -8.18
N GLU A 210 6.20 -18.09 -8.86
CA GLU A 210 6.44 -18.40 -10.25
C GLU A 210 6.43 -17.12 -11.08
N PRO A 211 7.38 -16.91 -11.96
CA PRO A 211 7.47 -15.69 -12.74
C PRO A 211 6.30 -15.60 -13.72
N ASP A 212 5.79 -14.39 -13.90
CA ASP A 212 4.90 -14.10 -15.01
C ASP A 212 5.72 -14.06 -16.32
N ASN A 213 5.48 -15.03 -17.19
CA ASN A 213 6.18 -15.15 -18.47
C ASN A 213 5.49 -14.34 -19.59
N ARG A 214 4.40 -13.65 -19.31
CA ARG A 214 3.76 -12.74 -20.26
C ARG A 214 4.69 -11.56 -20.59
N PRO A 215 4.63 -11.02 -21.81
CA PRO A 215 5.34 -9.78 -22.14
C PRO A 215 4.93 -8.64 -21.21
N TYR A 216 5.87 -7.78 -20.84
CA TYR A 216 5.57 -6.56 -20.11
C TYR A 216 4.75 -5.57 -20.96
N VAL A 217 3.76 -4.95 -20.32
CA VAL A 217 2.90 -3.94 -20.91
C VAL A 217 3.22 -2.58 -20.28
N SER A 218 3.41 -1.56 -21.13
CA SER A 218 3.61 -0.18 -20.73
C SER A 218 2.36 0.62 -21.09
N LEU A 219 1.72 1.25 -20.10
CA LEU A 219 0.61 2.19 -20.33
C LEU A 219 1.14 3.61 -20.41
N LYS A 220 0.56 4.40 -21.30
CA LYS A 220 0.82 5.85 -21.40
C LYS A 220 0.01 6.61 -20.34
N PRO A 221 0.46 7.80 -19.92
CA PRO A 221 -0.31 8.66 -19.02
C PRO A 221 -1.75 8.92 -19.45
N ALA A 222 -2.01 9.07 -20.76
CA ALA A 222 -3.37 9.22 -21.31
C ALA A 222 -4.29 8.01 -21.08
N GLU A 223 -3.74 6.80 -21.01
CA GLU A 223 -4.49 5.58 -20.70
C GLU A 223 -4.81 5.52 -19.20
N ILE A 224 -3.86 5.92 -18.36
CA ILE A 224 -4.00 6.00 -16.90
C ILE A 224 -5.03 7.09 -16.53
N ALA A 225 -5.07 8.22 -17.26
CA ALA A 225 -6.01 9.31 -17.02
C ALA A 225 -7.48 8.86 -16.99
N LYS A 226 -7.84 7.83 -17.76
CA LYS A 226 -9.22 7.34 -17.87
C LYS A 226 -9.77 6.81 -16.55
N PHE A 227 -8.96 6.19 -15.72
CA PHE A 227 -9.41 5.58 -14.47
C PHE A 227 -8.89 6.26 -13.20
N CYS A 228 -8.17 7.39 -13.31
CA CYS A 228 -7.76 8.17 -12.14
C CYS A 228 -8.17 9.65 -12.21
N GLY A 229 -9.22 9.96 -12.99
CA GLY A 229 -9.76 11.32 -13.10
C GLY A 229 -8.78 12.34 -13.67
N GLY A 230 -7.85 11.89 -14.53
CA GLY A 230 -6.82 12.73 -15.12
C GLY A 230 -7.35 13.88 -15.96
N GLU A 231 -8.58 13.77 -16.48
CA GLU A 231 -9.28 14.84 -17.21
C GLU A 231 -9.52 16.10 -16.35
N ARG A 232 -9.48 15.98 -15.02
CA ARG A 232 -9.64 17.09 -14.06
C ARG A 232 -8.33 17.70 -13.62
N VAL A 233 -7.21 17.16 -14.10
CA VAL A 233 -5.86 17.58 -13.70
C VAL A 233 -5.19 18.26 -14.89
N GLU A 234 -5.00 19.58 -14.79
CA GLU A 234 -4.31 20.34 -15.81
C GLU A 234 -2.87 19.85 -16.02
N GLY A 235 -2.50 19.55 -17.28
CA GLY A 235 -1.19 19.00 -17.64
C GLY A 235 -0.91 17.63 -17.02
N PHE A 236 -1.93 16.77 -16.88
CA PHE A 236 -1.83 15.46 -16.24
C PHE A 236 -0.74 14.59 -16.87
N GLU A 237 -0.72 14.48 -18.20
CA GLU A 237 0.22 13.60 -18.89
C GLU A 237 1.66 14.06 -18.70
N GLU A 238 1.94 15.34 -18.89
CA GLU A 238 3.26 15.92 -18.67
C GLU A 238 3.70 15.82 -17.21
N PHE A 239 2.74 15.94 -16.28
CA PHE A 239 3.03 15.80 -14.87
C PHE A 239 3.43 14.37 -14.51
N LEU A 240 2.72 13.35 -14.99
CA LEU A 240 3.09 11.95 -14.72
C LEU A 240 4.45 11.57 -15.32
N GLU A 241 4.86 12.21 -16.40
CA GLU A 241 6.19 12.03 -16.99
C GLU A 241 7.28 12.84 -16.28
N SER A 242 6.92 13.76 -15.40
CA SER A 242 7.86 14.62 -14.70
C SER A 242 8.78 13.83 -13.77
N LYS A 243 9.95 14.44 -13.48
CA LYS A 243 10.89 13.89 -12.48
C LYS A 243 10.22 13.71 -11.11
N GLN A 244 9.34 14.63 -10.72
CA GLN A 244 8.65 14.58 -9.43
C GLN A 244 7.76 13.35 -9.33
N ALA A 245 6.90 13.13 -10.34
CA ALA A 245 5.95 12.01 -10.33
C ALA A 245 6.66 10.65 -10.43
N ARG A 246 7.78 10.58 -11.14
CA ARG A 246 8.55 9.35 -11.38
C ARG A 246 9.66 9.08 -10.38
N GLN A 247 9.87 9.96 -9.40
CA GLN A 247 10.96 9.80 -8.44
C GLN A 247 10.75 8.57 -7.55
N VAL A 248 11.73 7.67 -7.53
CA VAL A 248 11.72 6.45 -6.72
C VAL A 248 12.46 6.71 -5.40
N HIS A 249 11.81 6.38 -4.28
CA HIS A 249 12.31 6.68 -2.94
C HIS A 249 12.85 5.45 -2.20
N ARG A 250 12.25 4.27 -2.43
CA ARG A 250 12.54 3.06 -1.66
C ARG A 250 13.20 1.94 -2.45
N LEU A 251 12.92 1.86 -3.75
CA LEU A 251 13.54 0.83 -4.56
C LEU A 251 15.02 1.17 -4.78
N THR A 252 15.88 0.22 -4.46
CA THR A 252 17.33 0.39 -4.62
C THR A 252 17.83 -0.36 -5.84
N LYS A 253 18.98 0.07 -6.37
CA LYS A 253 19.65 -0.64 -7.47
C LYS A 253 19.86 -2.12 -7.15
N THR A 254 20.20 -2.46 -5.90
CA THR A 254 20.41 -3.85 -5.50
C THR A 254 19.11 -4.65 -5.48
N ALA A 255 17.98 -4.05 -5.05
CA ALA A 255 16.68 -4.72 -5.14
C ALA A 255 16.31 -5.01 -6.59
N MET A 256 16.58 -4.07 -7.49
CA MET A 256 16.37 -4.23 -8.92
C MET A 256 17.23 -5.30 -9.55
N GLU A 257 18.52 -5.34 -9.19
CA GLU A 257 19.43 -6.38 -9.65
C GLU A 257 18.97 -7.77 -9.17
N LEU A 258 18.46 -7.87 -7.92
CA LEU A 258 17.86 -9.10 -7.40
C LEU A 258 16.66 -9.56 -8.22
N PHE A 259 15.82 -8.60 -8.59
CA PHE A 259 14.64 -8.80 -9.42
C PHE A 259 15.03 -9.37 -10.80
N ASP A 260 15.89 -8.65 -11.50
CA ASP A 260 16.36 -9.02 -12.84
C ASP A 260 17.04 -10.39 -12.86
N GLU A 261 17.88 -10.68 -11.86
CA GLU A 261 18.56 -11.97 -11.75
C GLU A 261 17.60 -13.11 -11.42
N SER A 262 16.61 -12.88 -10.55
CA SER A 262 15.59 -13.88 -10.23
C SER A 262 14.71 -14.19 -11.45
N ALA A 263 14.26 -13.18 -12.15
CA ALA A 263 13.50 -13.32 -13.38
C ALA A 263 14.30 -14.07 -14.46
N ALA A 264 15.56 -13.67 -14.70
CA ALA A 264 16.43 -14.31 -15.68
C ALA A 264 16.74 -15.78 -15.32
N ALA A 265 16.95 -16.10 -14.04
CA ALA A 265 17.18 -17.47 -13.57
C ALA A 265 15.97 -18.39 -13.79
N LYS A 266 14.78 -17.82 -13.86
CA LYS A 266 13.52 -18.52 -14.12
C LYS A 266 13.09 -18.47 -15.60
N GLY A 267 13.89 -17.86 -16.48
CA GLY A 267 13.59 -17.70 -17.90
C GLY A 267 12.52 -16.64 -18.21
N ALA A 268 12.14 -15.82 -17.22
CA ALA A 268 11.17 -14.75 -17.41
C ALA A 268 11.75 -13.55 -18.17
N PRO A 269 10.93 -12.78 -18.89
CA PRO A 269 11.37 -11.56 -19.53
C PRO A 269 11.85 -10.54 -18.48
N ARG A 270 12.84 -9.75 -18.86
CA ARG A 270 13.29 -8.61 -18.03
C ARG A 270 12.37 -7.42 -18.22
N ASP A 271 12.08 -6.72 -17.13
CA ASP A 271 11.29 -5.49 -17.19
C ASP A 271 12.08 -4.38 -17.92
N PRO A 272 11.62 -3.91 -19.09
CA PRO A 272 12.36 -2.95 -19.90
C PRO A 272 12.40 -1.55 -19.27
N SER A 273 11.44 -1.22 -18.40
CA SER A 273 11.32 0.11 -17.79
C SER A 273 12.39 0.39 -16.74
N LEU A 274 12.96 -0.65 -16.15
CA LEU A 274 13.91 -0.55 -15.04
C LEU A 274 15.20 0.18 -15.42
N LYS A 275 15.59 0.16 -16.69
CA LYS A 275 16.78 0.85 -17.19
C LYS A 275 16.68 2.38 -17.06
N ASN A 276 15.46 2.90 -17.05
CA ASN A 276 15.16 4.33 -17.10
C ASN A 276 14.62 4.89 -15.79
N VAL A 277 14.38 4.04 -14.79
CA VAL A 277 13.90 4.48 -13.47
C VAL A 277 15.07 5.11 -12.72
N PRO A 278 14.97 6.37 -12.27
CA PRO A 278 16.02 7.00 -11.47
C PRO A 278 16.09 6.36 -10.09
N LEU A 279 16.88 5.30 -9.98
CA LEU A 279 17.05 4.55 -8.74
C LEU A 279 17.91 5.35 -7.76
N ARG A 280 17.45 5.42 -6.53
CA ARG A 280 18.26 5.93 -5.44
C ARG A 280 19.41 4.95 -5.18
N SER A 281 20.65 5.44 -5.23
CA SER A 281 21.82 4.64 -4.85
C SER A 281 21.90 4.53 -3.33
N LEU A 282 20.89 3.94 -2.71
CA LEU A 282 21.03 3.51 -1.33
C LEU A 282 21.72 2.15 -1.34
N SER A 283 22.68 1.97 -0.45
CA SER A 283 23.26 0.67 -0.16
C SER A 283 22.13 -0.36 -0.02
N GLY A 284 22.25 -1.50 -0.69
CA GLY A 284 21.21 -2.52 -0.87
C GLY A 284 20.64 -3.20 0.38
N ASN A 285 20.80 -2.57 1.54
CA ASN A 285 20.41 -3.12 2.83
C ASN A 285 18.91 -3.10 3.07
N SER A 286 18.19 -2.07 2.63
CA SER A 286 16.76 -1.94 2.94
C SER A 286 15.93 -3.01 2.26
N ALA A 287 16.18 -3.27 0.97
CA ALA A 287 15.44 -4.30 0.24
C ALA A 287 15.80 -5.71 0.69
N ALA A 288 17.11 -5.98 0.92
CA ALA A 288 17.54 -7.26 1.49
C ALA A 288 17.00 -7.46 2.91
N GLN A 289 16.92 -6.40 3.72
CA GLN A 289 16.33 -6.42 5.06
C GLN A 289 14.83 -6.73 5.00
N MET A 290 14.09 -6.06 4.15
CA MET A 290 12.66 -6.30 4.00
C MET A 290 12.37 -7.70 3.52
N TYR A 291 13.11 -8.17 2.52
CA TYR A 291 13.01 -9.53 2.01
C TYR A 291 13.33 -10.57 3.08
N ALA A 292 14.44 -10.42 3.79
CA ALA A 292 14.83 -11.33 4.87
C ALA A 292 13.81 -11.32 6.02
N MET A 293 13.26 -10.16 6.39
CA MET A 293 12.24 -10.05 7.43
C MET A 293 10.91 -10.68 7.00
N LYS A 294 10.49 -10.48 5.75
CA LYS A 294 9.29 -11.11 5.20
C LYS A 294 9.46 -12.61 5.11
N TYR A 295 10.56 -13.09 4.56
CA TYR A 295 10.89 -14.50 4.45
C TYR A 295 10.98 -15.17 5.83
N LEU A 296 11.57 -14.52 6.83
CA LEU A 296 11.61 -15.03 8.21
C LEU A 296 10.23 -15.06 8.86
N LYS A 297 9.35 -14.09 8.58
CA LYS A 297 7.98 -14.09 9.08
C LYS A 297 7.19 -15.25 8.47
N GLU A 298 7.23 -15.40 7.16
CA GLU A 298 6.54 -16.47 6.44
C GLU A 298 7.09 -17.85 6.76
N THR A 299 8.41 -17.98 6.93
CA THR A 299 9.05 -19.26 7.28
C THR A 299 8.96 -19.60 8.77
N LYS A 300 8.84 -18.64 9.69
CA LYS A 300 8.54 -18.91 11.10
C LYS A 300 7.18 -19.56 11.30
N GLU A 301 6.22 -19.22 10.49
CA GLU A 301 4.89 -19.82 10.52
C GLU A 301 4.88 -21.21 9.88
N GLN A 302 5.72 -21.45 8.87
CA GLN A 302 5.82 -22.72 8.14
C GLN A 302 7.00 -23.61 8.52
N PHE A 303 8.05 -23.06 9.12
CA PHE A 303 9.28 -23.73 9.49
C PHE A 303 9.60 -23.52 10.96
N ASN A 304 9.24 -24.51 11.76
CA ASN A 304 9.96 -24.72 13.00
C ASN A 304 11.30 -25.40 12.64
N PRO A 305 12.47 -24.74 12.78
CA PRO A 305 13.77 -25.34 12.46
C PRO A 305 14.05 -26.62 13.25
N ALA A 306 13.39 -26.76 14.41
CA ALA A 306 13.43 -27.96 15.23
C ALA A 306 12.53 -29.09 14.72
N ALA A 307 11.60 -28.81 13.82
CA ALA A 307 10.62 -29.77 13.29
C ALA A 307 10.90 -30.22 11.85
N THR A 308 11.96 -29.71 11.22
CA THR A 308 12.32 -30.13 9.84
C THR A 308 13.63 -30.88 9.83
N ASP A 309 13.63 -32.08 9.25
CA ASP A 309 14.83 -32.88 9.00
C ASP A 309 15.43 -32.61 7.61
N ASP A 310 14.85 -31.72 6.83
CA ASP A 310 15.32 -31.34 5.50
C ASP A 310 16.59 -30.46 5.61
N PRO A 311 17.79 -30.96 5.19
CA PRO A 311 19.04 -30.22 5.30
C PRO A 311 19.04 -28.91 4.49
N GLN A 312 18.36 -28.88 3.33
CA GLN A 312 18.30 -27.69 2.48
C GLN A 312 17.49 -26.57 3.14
N LYS A 313 16.43 -26.95 3.86
CA LYS A 313 15.62 -25.99 4.61
C LYS A 313 16.37 -25.43 5.82
N LYS A 314 17.11 -26.28 6.54
CA LYS A 314 17.99 -25.85 7.65
C LYS A 314 19.06 -24.86 7.15
N GLU A 315 19.69 -25.18 6.03
CA GLU A 315 20.70 -24.30 5.42
C GLU A 315 20.10 -22.96 4.97
N ALA A 316 18.97 -22.98 4.27
CA ALA A 316 18.27 -21.76 3.85
C ALA A 316 17.90 -20.86 5.05
N PHE A 317 17.37 -21.44 6.13
CA PHE A 317 17.06 -20.72 7.35
C PHE A 317 18.30 -20.10 8.00
N THR A 318 19.40 -20.85 8.06
CA THR A 318 20.67 -20.36 8.63
C THR A 318 21.21 -19.19 7.81
N VAL A 319 21.20 -19.28 6.49
CA VAL A 319 21.65 -18.20 5.59
C VAL A 319 20.79 -16.94 5.74
N VAL A 320 19.47 -17.09 5.85
CA VAL A 320 18.57 -15.96 6.06
C VAL A 320 18.78 -15.32 7.43
N SER A 321 18.93 -16.12 8.49
CA SER A 321 19.24 -15.62 9.84
C SER A 321 20.54 -14.83 9.87
N ASN A 322 21.60 -15.35 9.26
CA ASN A 322 22.89 -14.66 9.17
C ASN A 322 22.77 -13.34 8.39
N CYS A 323 21.98 -13.31 7.32
CA CYS A 323 21.72 -12.09 6.55
C CYS A 323 21.01 -11.02 7.40
N VAL A 324 20.00 -11.40 8.17
CA VAL A 324 19.28 -10.48 9.07
C VAL A 324 20.19 -9.93 10.16
N ASP A 325 21.05 -10.77 10.76
CA ASP A 325 21.98 -10.33 11.80
C ASP A 325 23.07 -9.39 11.26
N LEU A 326 23.54 -9.63 10.03
CA LEU A 326 24.45 -8.72 9.35
C LEU A 326 23.77 -7.36 9.04
N ILE A 327 22.53 -7.38 8.60
CA ILE A 327 21.76 -6.17 8.35
C ILE A 327 21.53 -5.36 9.62
N LYS A 328 21.17 -6.02 10.72
CA LYS A 328 20.99 -5.37 12.03
C LYS A 328 22.30 -4.71 12.50
N ARG A 329 23.43 -5.42 12.36
CA ARG A 329 24.76 -4.89 12.72
C ARG A 329 25.17 -3.71 11.82
N ALA A 330 24.89 -3.80 10.51
CA ALA A 330 25.16 -2.73 9.58
C ALA A 330 24.35 -1.46 9.91
N ASN A 331 23.06 -1.62 10.22
CA ASN A 331 22.21 -0.50 10.62
C ASN A 331 22.63 0.12 11.95
N ALA A 332 23.03 -0.69 12.93
CA ALA A 332 23.54 -0.21 14.21
C ALA A 332 24.86 0.57 14.05
N ALA A 333 25.75 0.09 13.19
CA ALA A 333 27.01 0.80 12.88
C ALA A 333 26.77 2.12 12.12
N GLU A 334 25.80 2.17 11.20
CA GLU A 334 25.41 3.39 10.50
C GLU A 334 24.83 4.46 11.43
N VAL A 335 23.99 4.04 12.38
CA VAL A 335 23.43 4.93 13.41
C VAL A 335 24.53 5.45 14.35
N ALA A 336 25.53 4.63 14.67
CA ALA A 336 26.61 5.01 15.59
C ALA A 336 27.69 5.90 14.97
N ASN A 337 28.01 5.73 13.68
CA ASN A 337 29.21 6.29 13.04
C ASN A 337 28.90 7.18 11.82
N GLY A 338 27.65 7.30 11.39
CA GLY A 338 27.24 8.10 10.21
C GLY A 338 27.63 7.51 8.85
N GLU A 339 28.43 6.44 8.81
CA GLU A 339 28.88 5.79 7.57
C GLU A 339 28.98 4.28 7.70
N LYS A 340 28.67 3.55 6.62
CA LYS A 340 28.86 2.10 6.54
C LYS A 340 30.31 1.77 6.22
N SER A 341 30.89 0.83 6.95
CA SER A 341 32.21 0.32 6.57
C SER A 341 32.11 -0.48 5.26
N ALA A 342 33.08 -0.30 4.35
CA ALA A 342 33.20 -1.06 3.11
C ALA A 342 33.23 -2.59 3.34
N GLU A 343 33.73 -3.01 4.49
CA GLU A 343 33.81 -4.39 4.92
C GLU A 343 32.44 -4.97 5.25
N THR A 344 31.57 -4.22 5.93
CA THR A 344 30.18 -4.60 6.23
C THR A 344 29.36 -4.72 4.95
N GLU A 345 29.56 -3.81 3.99
CA GLU A 345 28.89 -3.86 2.70
C GLU A 345 29.32 -5.10 1.88
N LYS A 346 30.63 -5.41 1.88
CA LYS A 346 31.15 -6.61 1.21
C LYS A 346 30.61 -7.91 1.83
N ALA A 347 30.56 -7.99 3.17
CA ALA A 347 29.99 -9.13 3.89
C ALA A 347 28.51 -9.31 3.58
N LEU A 348 27.75 -8.19 3.54
CA LEU A 348 26.32 -8.20 3.22
C LEU A 348 26.04 -8.67 1.79
N ARG A 349 26.84 -8.22 0.80
CA ARG A 349 26.76 -8.69 -0.59
C ARG A 349 27.04 -10.19 -0.70
N ALA A 350 28.03 -10.70 0.04
CA ALA A 350 28.37 -12.13 0.05
C ALA A 350 27.24 -12.98 0.65
N GLU A 351 26.65 -12.56 1.77
CA GLU A 351 25.52 -13.30 2.40
C GLU A 351 24.24 -13.20 1.59
N THR A 352 23.96 -12.05 0.97
CA THR A 352 22.84 -11.89 0.03
C THR A 352 22.98 -12.84 -1.15
N LYS A 353 24.21 -13.03 -1.68
CA LYS A 353 24.48 -14.01 -2.75
C LYS A 353 24.23 -15.45 -2.29
N LYS A 354 24.63 -15.82 -1.09
CA LYS A 354 24.34 -17.16 -0.49
C LYS A 354 22.83 -17.36 -0.31
N MET A 355 22.13 -16.34 0.18
CA MET A 355 20.67 -16.37 0.33
C MET A 355 19.95 -16.64 -0.98
N ARG A 356 20.37 -15.99 -2.08
CA ARG A 356 19.83 -16.24 -3.45
C ARG A 356 20.00 -17.71 -3.88
N THR A 357 21.11 -18.31 -3.52
CA THR A 357 21.41 -19.70 -3.91
C THR A 357 20.66 -20.72 -3.07
N ALA A 358 20.42 -20.40 -1.79
CA ALA A 358 19.75 -21.28 -0.82
C ALA A 358 18.21 -21.23 -0.96
N ILE A 359 17.64 -20.12 -1.43
CA ILE A 359 16.19 -19.98 -1.66
C ILE A 359 15.86 -20.58 -3.01
N LYS A 360 15.69 -21.89 -3.10
CA LYS A 360 15.06 -22.53 -4.24
C LYS A 360 13.54 -22.46 -4.09
N PRO A 361 12.77 -22.29 -5.17
CA PRO A 361 11.33 -22.21 -5.08
C PRO A 361 10.77 -23.49 -4.46
N ALA A 362 10.16 -23.35 -3.28
CA ALA A 362 9.32 -24.40 -2.70
C ALA A 362 7.90 -24.18 -3.22
N ALA A 363 7.21 -25.24 -3.62
CA ALA A 363 5.82 -25.18 -4.04
C ALA A 363 4.96 -24.48 -2.98
N ARG A 364 4.16 -23.48 -3.39
CA ARG A 364 3.42 -22.59 -2.49
C ARG A 364 1.92 -22.80 -2.52
N PRO A 365 1.24 -22.56 -1.41
CA PRO A 365 -0.18 -22.26 -1.45
C PRO A 365 -0.41 -20.83 -2.01
N ARG A 366 -1.41 -20.68 -2.86
CA ARG A 366 -1.85 -19.38 -3.41
C ARG A 366 -2.36 -18.52 -2.25
N PHE A 367 -1.78 -17.35 -2.08
CA PHE A 367 -2.30 -16.31 -1.19
C PHE A 367 -3.17 -15.37 -2.03
N ASN A 368 -4.49 -15.49 -1.86
CA ASN A 368 -5.43 -14.45 -2.26
C ASN A 368 -5.45 -13.44 -1.12
N GLY A 369 -4.69 -12.38 -1.25
CA GLY A 369 -4.62 -11.32 -0.24
C GLY A 369 -5.00 -9.99 -0.86
N GLY A 370 -6.17 -9.46 -0.47
CA GLY A 370 -6.54 -8.08 -0.73
C GLY A 370 -5.45 -7.11 -0.24
N ILE A 371 -5.21 -6.05 -0.98
CA ILE A 371 -4.18 -5.05 -0.69
C ILE A 371 -4.69 -4.16 0.45
N SER A 372 -4.18 -4.40 1.65
CA SER A 372 -4.43 -3.56 2.81
C SER A 372 -3.51 -2.34 2.79
N LEU A 373 -4.08 -1.14 2.88
CA LEU A 373 -3.37 0.12 3.12
C LEU A 373 -2.63 0.08 4.46
N ILE A 374 -1.32 -0.19 4.43
CA ILE A 374 -0.49 -0.24 5.64
C ILE A 374 -0.02 1.16 6.00
N TYR A 375 -0.69 1.78 6.94
CA TYR A 375 -0.27 3.04 7.54
C TYR A 375 0.56 2.77 8.81
N ARG A 376 1.87 2.99 8.77
CA ARG A 376 2.70 3.04 9.99
C ARG A 376 2.82 4.48 10.47
N GLY A 377 1.85 4.94 11.23
CA GLY A 377 2.01 6.11 12.09
C GLY A 377 2.85 5.73 13.31
N LYS A 378 4.05 6.30 13.47
CA LYS A 378 4.69 6.35 14.77
C LYS A 378 4.03 7.49 15.55
N GLU A 379 3.29 7.14 16.59
CA GLU A 379 3.00 8.08 17.65
C GLU A 379 4.30 8.44 18.38
N ARG A 380 4.59 9.71 18.46
CA ARG A 380 5.29 10.40 19.53
C ARG A 380 4.53 11.65 19.87
#